data_1894a5295fe0ae8dde7f5a61b12b1580
#
_entry.id   1894a5295fe0ae8dde7f5a61b12b1580
#
_cell.length_a   1.000
_cell.length_b   1.000
_cell.length_c   1.000
_cell.angle_alpha   90.00
_cell.angle_beta   90.00
_cell.angle_gamma   90.00
#
_symmetry.space_group_name_H-M   'P 1'
#
loop_
_entity.id
_entity.type
_entity.pdbx_description
1 polymer ?
#
loop_
_entity_poly.entity_id
_entity_poly.type
_entity_poly.pdbx_seq_one_letter_code
_entity_poly.pdbx_strand_id
1 'polypeptide(L)'
;MKLRKVMIIGVGNVGSTTAYTLVNRGICEEIALVDLNKELAYGHAQDLLDAAAYRQNMIKVSLRQSTDCADIDIAIITVTSGLAQKSRDEELAGTSKIVANIVPNMMNNGFNGIFLIATNPCDAITYQVWKLSGLPHHRVIGTGVWLDTVRLRRLLGEKMNIGPQSIDAFIVGEHGDSQFPVWSHSSVYGIQLNQLQKNKIDFDDIGLSAKNKGFEIVKYKHCTEYGISSTITEICQHIFTNSHRALALSCILNGEYGYKNVAIGVPAILDQHGIKKIIELDFSDNEKQQFATSVNIVKGYIRHIS
;
A
#
# COMPACT_ATOMS: atom_id res chain seq x y z
N MET A 1 7.43 16.57 -22.41
CA MET A 1 7.08 16.08 -21.06
C MET A 1 7.24 14.57 -21.09
N LYS A 2 7.95 13.95 -20.13
CA LYS A 2 8.06 12.49 -20.07
C LYS A 2 6.68 11.92 -19.72
N LEU A 3 6.21 10.91 -20.44
CA LEU A 3 4.95 10.22 -20.13
C LEU A 3 5.11 9.45 -18.81
N ARG A 4 4.11 9.53 -17.95
CA ARG A 4 4.03 8.76 -16.68
C ARG A 4 3.46 7.38 -17.00
N LYS A 5 4.21 6.35 -16.70
CA LYS A 5 3.88 4.96 -17.04
C LYS A 5 3.80 4.09 -15.81
N VAL A 6 2.68 3.41 -15.67
CA VAL A 6 2.42 2.48 -14.57
C VAL A 6 2.27 1.06 -15.15
N MET A 7 2.95 0.10 -14.54
CA MET A 7 2.73 -1.32 -14.81
C MET A 7 1.99 -1.95 -13.64
N ILE A 8 0.94 -2.70 -13.91
CA ILE A 8 0.18 -3.46 -12.89
C ILE A 8 0.42 -4.94 -13.13
N ILE A 9 1.01 -5.60 -12.14
CA ILE A 9 1.35 -7.02 -12.18
C ILE A 9 0.36 -7.79 -11.30
N GLY A 10 -0.50 -8.56 -11.96
CA GLY A 10 -1.69 -9.19 -11.40
C GLY A 10 -2.94 -8.32 -11.62
N VAL A 11 -3.80 -8.69 -12.57
CA VAL A 11 -5.04 -7.95 -12.88
C VAL A 11 -6.30 -8.65 -12.35
N GLY A 12 -6.18 -9.25 -11.16
CA GLY A 12 -7.33 -9.69 -10.38
C GLY A 12 -8.15 -8.50 -9.85
N ASN A 13 -9.00 -8.72 -8.86
CA ASN A 13 -9.90 -7.69 -8.32
C ASN A 13 -9.19 -6.38 -7.96
N VAL A 14 -8.05 -6.45 -7.25
CA VAL A 14 -7.31 -5.24 -6.85
C VAL A 14 -6.65 -4.57 -8.04
N GLY A 15 -5.94 -5.34 -8.88
CA GLY A 15 -5.20 -4.79 -10.01
C GLY A 15 -6.11 -4.15 -11.06
N SER A 16 -7.22 -4.81 -11.44
CA SER A 16 -8.17 -4.29 -12.41
C SER A 16 -8.89 -3.03 -11.88
N THR A 17 -9.32 -3.04 -10.61
CA THR A 17 -9.93 -1.86 -9.99
C THR A 17 -8.94 -0.71 -9.85
N THR A 18 -7.65 -1.01 -9.61
CA THR A 18 -6.58 0.00 -9.60
C THR A 18 -6.40 0.61 -10.98
N ALA A 19 -6.35 -0.21 -12.04
CA ALA A 19 -6.25 0.26 -13.41
C ALA A 19 -7.42 1.19 -13.76
N TYR A 20 -8.65 0.78 -13.44
CA TYR A 20 -9.84 1.61 -13.64
C TYR A 20 -9.79 2.93 -12.86
N THR A 21 -9.32 2.90 -11.61
CA THR A 21 -9.19 4.10 -10.79
C THR A 21 -8.13 5.06 -11.36
N LEU A 22 -7.00 4.54 -11.85
CA LEU A 22 -5.96 5.33 -12.52
C LEU A 22 -6.50 5.98 -13.80
N VAL A 23 -7.25 5.22 -14.63
CA VAL A 23 -7.94 5.76 -15.82
C VAL A 23 -8.85 6.91 -15.41
N ASN A 24 -9.79 6.67 -14.49
CA ASN A 24 -10.78 7.67 -14.09
C ASN A 24 -10.17 8.95 -13.51
N ARG A 25 -9.07 8.84 -12.76
CA ARG A 25 -8.38 10.01 -12.19
C ARG A 25 -7.40 10.67 -13.15
N GLY A 26 -7.03 10.01 -14.26
CA GLY A 26 -6.10 10.57 -15.25
C GLY A 26 -4.70 10.82 -14.69
N ILE A 27 -4.20 9.90 -13.87
CA ILE A 27 -2.96 10.07 -13.12
C ILE A 27 -1.71 9.79 -13.97
N CYS A 28 -1.84 8.91 -14.95
CA CYS A 28 -0.76 8.50 -15.84
C CYS A 28 -1.23 8.47 -17.29
N GLU A 29 -0.31 8.49 -18.23
CA GLU A 29 -0.57 8.46 -19.67
C GLU A 29 -0.52 7.05 -20.25
N GLU A 30 0.12 6.09 -19.55
CA GLU A 30 0.13 4.68 -19.96
C GLU A 30 -0.05 3.75 -18.76
N ILE A 31 -0.91 2.75 -18.94
CA ILE A 31 -1.12 1.64 -18.01
C ILE A 31 -0.77 0.34 -18.74
N ALA A 32 0.26 -0.35 -18.27
CA ALA A 32 0.67 -1.66 -18.77
C ALA A 32 0.09 -2.75 -17.84
N LEU A 33 -0.68 -3.67 -18.40
CA LEU A 33 -1.26 -4.79 -17.66
C LEU A 33 -0.44 -6.05 -17.88
N VAL A 34 -0.13 -6.74 -16.79
CA VAL A 34 0.62 -8.00 -16.76
C VAL A 34 -0.15 -9.03 -15.94
N ASP A 35 -0.49 -10.16 -16.54
CA ASP A 35 -1.10 -11.30 -15.85
C ASP A 35 -0.69 -12.62 -16.51
N LEU A 36 -0.69 -13.70 -15.74
CA LEU A 36 -0.52 -15.06 -16.28
C LEU A 36 -1.70 -15.47 -17.14
N ASN A 37 -2.91 -15.06 -16.78
CA ASN A 37 -4.12 -15.23 -17.57
C ASN A 37 -4.22 -14.10 -18.62
N LYS A 38 -3.66 -14.36 -19.79
CA LYS A 38 -3.62 -13.39 -20.90
C LYS A 38 -4.99 -13.00 -21.42
N GLU A 39 -5.95 -13.91 -21.39
CA GLU A 39 -7.33 -13.64 -21.83
C GLU A 39 -8.04 -12.69 -20.88
N LEU A 40 -7.89 -12.90 -19.57
CA LEU A 40 -8.39 -11.99 -18.53
C LEU A 40 -7.78 -10.59 -18.70
N ALA A 41 -6.45 -10.52 -18.84
CA ALA A 41 -5.75 -9.26 -19.04
C ALA A 41 -6.22 -8.54 -20.32
N TYR A 42 -6.45 -9.28 -21.40
CA TYR A 42 -6.99 -8.73 -22.64
C TYR A 42 -8.39 -8.15 -22.45
N GLY A 43 -9.29 -8.90 -21.80
CA GLY A 43 -10.65 -8.42 -21.48
C GLY A 43 -10.62 -7.12 -20.69
N HIS A 44 -9.81 -7.07 -19.62
CA HIS A 44 -9.63 -5.84 -18.84
C HIS A 44 -9.04 -4.69 -19.67
N ALA A 45 -8.09 -4.97 -20.56
CA ALA A 45 -7.50 -3.92 -21.39
C ALA A 45 -8.55 -3.29 -22.34
N GLN A 46 -9.42 -4.11 -22.94
CA GLN A 46 -10.47 -3.61 -23.85
C GLN A 46 -11.49 -2.74 -23.08
N ASP A 47 -11.99 -3.23 -21.96
CA ASP A 47 -12.97 -2.50 -21.14
C ASP A 47 -12.38 -1.18 -20.58
N LEU A 48 -11.09 -1.18 -20.20
CA LEU A 48 -10.38 0.03 -19.77
C LEU A 48 -10.17 1.03 -20.92
N LEU A 49 -9.96 0.56 -22.15
CA LEU A 49 -9.88 1.45 -23.32
C LEU A 49 -11.24 2.11 -23.60
N ASP A 50 -12.35 1.38 -23.44
CA ASP A 50 -13.68 1.96 -23.54
C ASP A 50 -13.90 3.02 -22.46
N ALA A 51 -13.51 2.75 -21.21
CA ALA A 51 -13.57 3.73 -20.13
C ALA A 51 -12.66 4.95 -20.40
N ALA A 52 -11.46 4.74 -20.96
CA ALA A 52 -10.54 5.81 -21.30
C ALA A 52 -11.06 6.73 -22.41
N ALA A 53 -11.92 6.22 -23.30
CA ALA A 53 -12.52 7.01 -24.40
C ALA A 53 -13.41 8.18 -23.89
N TYR A 54 -13.88 8.12 -22.65
CA TYR A 54 -14.61 9.24 -22.01
C TYR A 54 -13.71 10.33 -21.44
N ARG A 55 -12.38 10.11 -21.46
CA ARG A 55 -11.42 11.08 -20.92
C ARG A 55 -11.06 12.15 -21.95
N GLN A 56 -10.78 13.36 -21.48
CA GLN A 56 -10.27 14.43 -22.34
C GLN A 56 -8.81 14.19 -22.78
N ASN A 57 -8.03 13.49 -21.95
CA ASN A 57 -6.65 13.14 -22.24
C ASN A 57 -6.57 11.68 -22.67
N MET A 58 -5.79 11.40 -23.70
CA MET A 58 -5.52 10.04 -24.13
C MET A 58 -4.76 9.26 -23.05
N ILE A 59 -5.28 8.11 -22.69
CA ILE A 59 -4.61 7.14 -21.81
C ILE A 59 -4.41 5.88 -22.63
N LYS A 60 -3.17 5.43 -22.73
CA LYS A 60 -2.84 4.17 -23.39
C LYS A 60 -2.96 3.02 -22.38
N VAL A 61 -3.72 2.00 -22.73
CA VAL A 61 -3.73 0.72 -22.00
C VAL A 61 -3.09 -0.33 -22.89
N SER A 62 -2.08 -1.01 -22.38
CA SER A 62 -1.32 -2.01 -23.14
C SER A 62 -1.17 -3.31 -22.36
N LEU A 63 -1.11 -4.42 -23.08
CA LEU A 63 -0.67 -5.70 -22.51
C LEU A 63 0.84 -5.79 -22.67
N ARG A 64 1.53 -6.12 -21.59
CA ARG A 64 2.98 -6.34 -21.60
C ARG A 64 3.36 -7.63 -20.87
N GLN A 65 4.59 -8.06 -21.04
CA GLN A 65 5.25 -8.99 -20.15
C GLN A 65 5.93 -8.20 -19.02
N SER A 66 6.17 -8.83 -17.87
CA SER A 66 6.88 -8.17 -16.76
C SER A 66 8.30 -7.76 -17.13
N THR A 67 8.88 -8.39 -18.16
CA THR A 67 10.18 -8.07 -18.75
C THR A 67 10.17 -6.81 -19.63
N ASP A 68 9.00 -6.35 -20.09
CA ASP A 68 8.87 -5.13 -20.89
C ASP A 68 8.71 -3.89 -19.99
N CYS A 69 9.67 -3.68 -19.10
CA CYS A 69 9.54 -2.77 -17.94
C CYS A 69 10.57 -1.65 -17.87
N ALA A 70 11.53 -1.56 -18.82
CA ALA A 70 12.63 -0.60 -18.75
C ALA A 70 12.19 0.88 -18.78
N ASP A 71 11.03 1.18 -19.35
CA ASP A 71 10.46 2.53 -19.46
C ASP A 71 9.35 2.84 -18.44
N ILE A 72 9.10 1.92 -17.51
CA ILE A 72 8.04 2.03 -16.48
C ILE A 72 8.54 2.84 -15.29
N ASP A 73 7.73 3.80 -14.84
CA ASP A 73 8.04 4.65 -13.69
C ASP A 73 7.62 4.00 -12.36
N ILE A 74 6.45 3.36 -12.32
CA ILE A 74 5.94 2.66 -11.12
C ILE A 74 5.45 1.27 -11.52
N ALA A 75 5.98 0.23 -10.88
CA ALA A 75 5.49 -1.13 -11.00
C ALA A 75 4.68 -1.50 -9.74
N ILE A 76 3.39 -1.74 -9.92
CA ILE A 76 2.46 -2.10 -8.85
C ILE A 76 2.34 -3.62 -8.81
N ILE A 77 2.65 -4.22 -7.66
CA ILE A 77 2.52 -5.66 -7.44
C ILE A 77 1.24 -5.96 -6.67
N THR A 78 0.29 -6.61 -7.34
CA THR A 78 -1.03 -7.02 -6.81
C THR A 78 -1.29 -8.51 -7.01
N VAL A 79 -0.22 -9.29 -7.16
CA VAL A 79 -0.32 -10.74 -7.32
C VAL A 79 -0.78 -11.42 -6.05
N THR A 80 -1.47 -12.56 -6.20
CA THR A 80 -1.84 -13.43 -5.09
C THR A 80 -1.65 -14.89 -5.49
N SER A 81 -1.28 -15.71 -4.54
CA SER A 81 -1.23 -17.17 -4.73
C SER A 81 -2.61 -17.83 -4.75
N GLY A 82 -3.67 -17.08 -4.43
CA GLY A 82 -5.02 -17.64 -4.23
C GLY A 82 -5.19 -18.41 -2.91
N LEU A 83 -4.16 -18.48 -2.07
CA LEU A 83 -4.14 -19.25 -0.83
C LEU A 83 -4.54 -18.43 0.41
N ALA A 84 -4.91 -17.17 0.26
CA ALA A 84 -5.28 -16.27 1.36
C ALA A 84 -6.40 -16.79 2.28
N GLN A 85 -7.18 -17.79 1.82
CA GLN A 85 -8.26 -18.41 2.60
C GLN A 85 -7.77 -19.52 3.54
N LYS A 86 -6.49 -19.95 3.46
CA LYS A 86 -5.97 -21.06 4.25
C LYS A 86 -5.26 -20.59 5.51
N SER A 87 -4.11 -19.94 5.34
CA SER A 87 -3.35 -19.33 6.44
C SER A 87 -2.43 -18.23 5.91
N ARG A 88 -1.98 -17.32 6.78
CA ARG A 88 -1.00 -16.28 6.41
C ARG A 88 0.34 -16.87 5.96
N ASP A 89 0.77 -17.95 6.57
CA ASP A 89 2.04 -18.61 6.22
C ASP A 89 1.98 -19.25 4.83
N GLU A 90 0.84 -19.89 4.49
CA GLU A 90 0.64 -20.46 3.15
C GLU A 90 0.50 -19.35 2.08
N GLU A 91 -0.19 -18.27 2.38
CA GLU A 91 -0.26 -17.09 1.52
C GLU A 91 1.12 -16.52 1.28
N LEU A 92 1.90 -16.31 2.35
CA LEU A 92 3.28 -15.80 2.28
C LEU A 92 4.17 -16.71 1.41
N ALA A 93 4.16 -18.01 1.66
CA ALA A 93 4.99 -18.96 0.92
C ALA A 93 4.65 -18.99 -0.58
N GLY A 94 3.36 -18.95 -0.92
CA GLY A 94 2.90 -18.92 -2.31
C GLY A 94 3.25 -17.61 -3.01
N THR A 95 2.96 -16.49 -2.39
CA THR A 95 3.20 -15.15 -2.95
C THR A 95 4.70 -14.85 -3.06
N SER A 96 5.49 -15.24 -2.07
CA SER A 96 6.95 -15.10 -2.07
C SER A 96 7.58 -15.77 -3.30
N LYS A 97 7.13 -16.98 -3.68
CA LYS A 97 7.62 -17.67 -4.88
C LYS A 97 7.30 -16.91 -6.17
N ILE A 98 6.11 -16.33 -6.26
CA ILE A 98 5.73 -15.54 -7.44
C ILE A 98 6.63 -14.30 -7.56
N VAL A 99 6.81 -13.58 -6.46
CA VAL A 99 7.64 -12.38 -6.41
C VAL A 99 9.11 -12.69 -6.68
N ALA A 100 9.62 -13.82 -6.15
CA ALA A 100 10.99 -14.28 -6.39
C ALA A 100 11.29 -14.59 -7.87
N ASN A 101 10.26 -14.89 -8.65
CA ASN A 101 10.41 -15.05 -10.10
C ASN A 101 10.30 -13.71 -10.85
N ILE A 102 9.34 -12.86 -10.47
CA ILE A 102 9.03 -11.63 -11.22
C ILE A 102 10.13 -10.58 -11.03
N VAL A 103 10.53 -10.30 -9.79
CA VAL A 103 11.39 -9.14 -9.48
C VAL A 103 12.79 -9.25 -10.10
N PRO A 104 13.53 -10.38 -9.97
CA PRO A 104 14.83 -10.50 -10.63
C PRO A 104 14.73 -10.41 -12.15
N ASN A 105 13.68 -10.97 -12.76
CA ASN A 105 13.45 -10.86 -14.20
C ASN A 105 13.25 -9.43 -14.65
N MET A 106 12.49 -8.62 -13.90
CA MET A 106 12.33 -7.19 -14.18
C MET A 106 13.66 -6.44 -14.06
N MET A 107 14.43 -6.71 -13.01
CA MET A 107 15.73 -6.06 -12.81
C MET A 107 16.71 -6.39 -13.94
N ASN A 108 16.78 -7.65 -14.36
CA ASN A 108 17.62 -8.11 -15.48
C ASN A 108 17.20 -7.49 -16.83
N ASN A 109 15.94 -7.02 -16.95
CA ASN A 109 15.41 -6.35 -18.13
C ASN A 109 15.35 -4.81 -17.98
N GLY A 110 16.13 -4.26 -17.05
CA GLY A 110 16.39 -2.82 -16.97
C GLY A 110 15.33 -1.99 -16.24
N PHE A 111 14.47 -2.60 -15.42
CA PHE A 111 13.56 -1.83 -14.56
C PHE A 111 14.36 -0.94 -13.60
N ASN A 112 14.05 0.36 -13.61
CA ASN A 112 14.72 1.36 -12.76
C ASN A 112 13.72 2.37 -12.16
N GLY A 113 12.47 1.95 -11.99
CA GLY A 113 11.39 2.73 -11.40
C GLY A 113 11.22 2.50 -9.90
N ILE A 114 10.00 2.68 -9.44
CA ILE A 114 9.57 2.45 -8.06
C ILE A 114 8.71 1.18 -8.03
N PHE A 115 8.99 0.26 -7.12
CA PHE A 115 8.07 -0.81 -6.79
C PHE A 115 7.05 -0.35 -5.74
N LEU A 116 5.77 -0.55 -6.02
CA LEU A 116 4.65 -0.32 -5.09
C LEU A 116 3.94 -1.64 -4.82
N ILE A 117 4.01 -2.10 -3.59
CA ILE A 117 3.55 -3.43 -3.17
C ILE A 117 2.21 -3.31 -2.46
N ALA A 118 1.17 -3.97 -3.01
CA ALA A 118 -0.14 -4.11 -2.37
C ALA A 118 -0.48 -5.58 -2.04
N THR A 119 0.40 -6.47 -2.43
CA THR A 119 0.30 -7.91 -2.20
C THR A 119 0.56 -8.26 -0.75
N ASN A 120 -0.25 -9.15 -0.19
CA ASN A 120 -0.11 -9.64 1.18
C ASN A 120 0.83 -10.86 1.31
N PRO A 121 1.45 -11.04 2.50
CA PRO A 121 1.57 -10.07 3.61
C PRO A 121 2.46 -8.88 3.23
N CYS A 122 1.87 -7.67 3.21
CA CYS A 122 2.45 -6.49 2.57
C CYS A 122 3.88 -6.17 3.03
N ASP A 123 4.12 -6.15 4.34
CA ASP A 123 5.43 -5.76 4.89
C ASP A 123 6.52 -6.79 4.54
N ALA A 124 6.23 -8.08 4.69
CA ALA A 124 7.18 -9.14 4.37
C ALA A 124 7.53 -9.16 2.87
N ILE A 125 6.53 -9.02 2.01
CA ILE A 125 6.72 -8.97 0.55
C ILE A 125 7.44 -7.68 0.14
N THR A 126 7.17 -6.54 0.76
CA THR A 126 7.92 -5.29 0.54
C THR A 126 9.41 -5.49 0.85
N TYR A 127 9.72 -6.13 1.97
CA TYR A 127 11.10 -6.46 2.33
C TYR A 127 11.75 -7.39 1.29
N GLN A 128 11.04 -8.43 0.86
CA GLN A 128 11.53 -9.38 -0.14
C GLN A 128 11.82 -8.70 -1.49
N VAL A 129 10.90 -7.86 -1.98
CA VAL A 129 11.09 -7.09 -3.21
C VAL A 129 12.33 -6.20 -3.12
N TRP A 130 12.54 -5.55 -1.97
CA TRP A 130 13.75 -4.76 -1.75
C TRP A 130 15.02 -5.61 -1.85
N LYS A 131 15.05 -6.77 -1.21
CA LYS A 131 16.22 -7.66 -1.26
C LYS A 131 16.50 -8.19 -2.66
N LEU A 132 15.46 -8.60 -3.38
CA LEU A 132 15.58 -9.17 -4.72
C LEU A 132 15.90 -8.13 -5.79
N SER A 133 15.40 -6.90 -5.63
CA SER A 133 15.62 -5.84 -6.62
C SER A 133 16.99 -5.18 -6.51
N GLY A 134 17.59 -5.16 -5.31
CA GLY A 134 18.80 -4.39 -5.04
C GLY A 134 18.63 -2.87 -5.18
N LEU A 135 17.40 -2.38 -5.35
CA LEU A 135 17.11 -0.96 -5.42
C LEU A 135 17.34 -0.28 -4.07
N PRO A 136 17.64 1.03 -4.07
CA PRO A 136 17.64 1.82 -2.85
C PRO A 136 16.30 1.69 -2.11
N HIS A 137 16.33 1.59 -0.78
CA HIS A 137 15.16 1.34 0.08
C HIS A 137 13.99 2.30 -0.18
N HIS A 138 14.27 3.54 -0.54
CA HIS A 138 13.25 4.56 -0.82
C HIS A 138 12.44 4.30 -2.11
N ARG A 139 12.90 3.40 -3.00
CA ARG A 139 12.19 3.01 -4.23
C ARG A 139 11.35 1.75 -4.10
N VAL A 140 11.28 1.16 -2.92
CA VAL A 140 10.46 -0.03 -2.66
C VAL A 140 9.50 0.29 -1.53
N ILE A 141 8.23 0.42 -1.87
CA ILE A 141 7.19 0.98 -1.01
C ILE A 141 6.04 -0.03 -0.92
N GLY A 142 5.64 -0.40 0.29
CA GLY A 142 4.38 -1.11 0.49
C GLY A 142 3.24 -0.13 0.78
N THR A 143 2.03 -0.48 0.39
CA THR A 143 0.82 0.30 0.75
C THR A 143 0.65 0.39 2.27
N GLY A 144 1.19 -0.58 3.00
CA GLY A 144 1.25 -0.58 4.45
C GLY A 144 -0.10 -0.38 5.11
N VAL A 145 -0.11 0.46 6.12
CA VAL A 145 -1.30 0.75 6.95
C VAL A 145 -2.01 2.05 6.54
N TRP A 146 -1.79 2.54 5.30
CA TRP A 146 -2.47 3.78 4.88
C TRP A 146 -3.97 3.57 4.72
N LEU A 147 -4.42 2.45 4.14
CA LEU A 147 -5.84 2.14 4.08
C LEU A 147 -6.46 2.02 5.49
N ASP A 148 -5.74 1.42 6.43
CA ASP A 148 -6.22 1.26 7.80
C ASP A 148 -6.30 2.63 8.52
N THR A 149 -5.35 3.51 8.26
CA THR A 149 -5.38 4.92 8.68
C THR A 149 -6.60 5.66 8.14
N VAL A 150 -6.91 5.49 6.85
CA VAL A 150 -8.12 6.09 6.23
C VAL A 150 -9.40 5.53 6.86
N ARG A 151 -9.45 4.23 7.14
CA ARG A 151 -10.56 3.58 7.86
C ARG A 151 -10.73 4.17 9.26
N LEU A 152 -9.64 4.32 10.00
CA LEU A 152 -9.63 4.93 11.33
C LEU A 152 -10.20 6.35 11.28
N ARG A 153 -9.68 7.19 10.38
CA ARG A 153 -10.15 8.57 10.20
C ARG A 153 -11.64 8.62 9.82
N ARG A 154 -12.10 7.71 8.97
CA ARG A 154 -13.52 7.61 8.59
C ARG A 154 -14.40 7.28 9.78
N LEU A 155 -14.04 6.27 10.57
CA LEU A 155 -14.83 5.87 11.75
C LEU A 155 -14.85 6.96 12.82
N LEU A 156 -13.73 7.63 13.06
CA LEU A 156 -13.66 8.81 13.94
C LEU A 156 -14.53 9.94 13.40
N GLY A 157 -14.45 10.22 12.10
CA GLY A 157 -15.24 11.26 11.44
C GLY A 157 -16.74 11.03 11.56
N GLU A 158 -17.21 9.80 11.34
CA GLU A 158 -18.61 9.40 11.54
C GLU A 158 -19.06 9.61 12.99
N LYS A 159 -18.22 9.19 13.96
CA LYS A 159 -18.55 9.31 15.38
C LYS A 159 -18.53 10.75 15.89
N MET A 160 -17.65 11.57 15.35
CA MET A 160 -17.46 12.97 15.76
C MET A 160 -18.25 13.97 14.91
N ASN A 161 -18.86 13.51 13.81
CA ASN A 161 -19.47 14.34 12.79
C ASN A 161 -18.49 15.38 12.21
N ILE A 162 -17.28 14.93 11.87
CA ILE A 162 -16.19 15.72 11.29
C ILE A 162 -15.73 15.05 10.00
N GLY A 163 -15.37 15.83 8.98
CA GLY A 163 -14.77 15.27 7.77
C GLY A 163 -13.49 14.49 8.08
N PRO A 164 -13.32 13.24 7.57
CA PRO A 164 -12.17 12.40 7.88
C PRO A 164 -10.81 13.07 7.56
N GLN A 165 -10.79 13.98 6.60
CA GLN A 165 -9.58 14.71 6.18
C GLN A 165 -9.15 15.78 7.19
N SER A 166 -10.02 16.18 8.12
CA SER A 166 -9.71 17.12 9.19
C SER A 166 -9.16 16.44 10.46
N ILE A 167 -9.05 15.10 10.42
CA ILE A 167 -8.59 14.30 11.56
C ILE A 167 -7.15 13.85 11.29
N ASP A 168 -6.24 14.27 12.13
CA ASP A 168 -4.88 13.80 12.16
C ASP A 168 -4.80 12.59 13.11
N ALA A 169 -4.92 11.41 12.55
CA ALA A 169 -4.76 10.14 13.25
C ALA A 169 -4.06 9.15 12.33
N PHE A 170 -3.23 8.29 12.90
CA PHE A 170 -2.42 7.33 12.14
C PHE A 170 -2.52 5.94 12.76
N ILE A 171 -2.52 4.93 11.91
CA ILE A 171 -2.18 3.56 12.27
C ILE A 171 -0.74 3.32 11.87
N VAL A 172 0.00 2.61 12.70
CA VAL A 172 1.39 2.20 12.44
C VAL A 172 1.56 0.71 12.76
N GLY A 173 2.71 0.16 12.42
CA GLY A 173 3.03 -1.24 12.66
C GLY A 173 2.82 -2.13 11.42
N GLU A 174 2.70 -3.42 11.63
CA GLU A 174 2.41 -4.42 10.60
C GLU A 174 1.04 -4.18 9.99
N HIS A 175 0.91 -4.28 8.66
CA HIS A 175 -0.42 -4.39 8.04
C HIS A 175 -1.03 -5.76 8.39
N GLY A 176 -1.56 -5.88 9.60
CA GLY A 176 -2.03 -7.13 10.17
C GLY A 176 -2.60 -6.98 11.59
N ASP A 177 -2.51 -8.06 12.36
CA ASP A 177 -3.13 -8.12 13.68
C ASP A 177 -2.44 -7.25 14.73
N SER A 178 -1.16 -6.91 14.53
CA SER A 178 -0.38 -6.10 15.45
C SER A 178 -0.34 -4.60 15.11
N GLN A 179 -1.08 -4.15 14.11
CA GLN A 179 -1.24 -2.72 13.83
C GLN A 179 -1.96 -2.01 14.99
N PHE A 180 -1.62 -0.76 15.21
CA PHE A 180 -2.24 0.02 16.28
C PHE A 180 -2.34 1.51 15.94
N PRO A 181 -3.39 2.21 16.44
CA PRO A 181 -3.50 3.66 16.32
C PRO A 181 -2.52 4.38 17.24
N VAL A 182 -1.91 5.46 16.75
CA VAL A 182 -1.04 6.33 17.56
C VAL A 182 -1.88 7.43 18.20
N TRP A 183 -2.50 7.11 19.32
CA TRP A 183 -3.41 8.04 20.01
C TRP A 183 -2.69 9.25 20.61
N SER A 184 -1.42 9.09 20.98
CA SER A 184 -0.57 10.17 21.51
C SER A 184 -0.38 11.33 20.53
N HIS A 185 -0.54 11.06 19.22
CA HIS A 185 -0.39 12.04 18.13
C HIS A 185 -1.69 12.31 17.36
N SER A 186 -2.83 11.84 17.89
CA SER A 186 -4.12 11.98 17.21
C SER A 186 -4.82 13.28 17.63
N SER A 187 -5.21 14.12 16.64
CA SER A 187 -5.75 15.45 16.88
C SER A 187 -6.73 15.90 15.79
N VAL A 188 -7.44 16.99 16.10
CA VAL A 188 -8.18 17.81 15.11
C VAL A 188 -7.74 19.25 15.31
N TYR A 189 -7.16 19.86 14.28
CA TYR A 189 -6.60 21.22 14.37
C TYR A 189 -5.61 21.42 15.54
N GLY A 190 -4.81 20.39 15.83
CA GLY A 190 -3.84 20.43 16.93
C GLY A 190 -4.43 20.20 18.32
N ILE A 191 -5.75 20.08 18.46
CA ILE A 191 -6.39 19.73 19.73
C ILE A 191 -6.44 18.20 19.82
N GLN A 192 -5.83 17.64 20.86
CA GLN A 192 -5.80 16.20 21.08
C GLN A 192 -7.21 15.60 21.15
N LEU A 193 -7.42 14.44 20.52
CA LEU A 193 -8.74 13.80 20.44
C LEU A 193 -9.35 13.53 21.83
N ASN A 194 -8.55 13.15 22.80
CA ASN A 194 -8.98 12.92 24.18
C ASN A 194 -9.47 14.19 24.89
N GLN A 195 -9.02 15.38 24.48
CA GLN A 195 -9.50 16.66 24.99
C GLN A 195 -10.82 17.10 24.35
N LEU A 196 -11.00 16.81 23.04
CA LEU A 196 -12.20 17.17 22.29
C LEU A 196 -13.43 16.36 22.71
N GLN A 197 -13.26 15.10 23.07
CA GLN A 197 -14.34 14.15 23.27
C GLN A 197 -14.29 13.48 24.65
N LYS A 198 -14.08 14.27 25.71
CA LYS A 198 -13.99 13.80 27.10
C LYS A 198 -15.07 12.73 27.38
N ASN A 199 -14.64 11.46 27.48
CA ASN A 199 -15.46 10.29 27.84
C ASN A 199 -16.66 9.95 26.93
N LYS A 200 -16.72 10.47 25.70
CA LYS A 200 -17.84 10.19 24.77
C LYS A 200 -17.50 9.18 23.68
N ILE A 201 -16.24 8.88 23.47
CA ILE A 201 -15.75 7.99 22.42
C ILE A 201 -14.86 6.93 23.05
N ASP A 202 -15.19 5.69 22.75
CA ASP A 202 -14.32 4.55 23.04
C ASP A 202 -13.30 4.42 21.90
N PHE A 203 -12.10 4.92 22.14
CA PHE A 203 -11.02 4.91 21.16
C PHE A 203 -10.49 3.48 20.87
N ASP A 204 -10.54 2.59 21.88
CA ASP A 204 -10.08 1.21 21.72
C ASP A 204 -11.04 0.44 20.79
N ASP A 205 -12.37 0.61 20.97
CA ASP A 205 -13.37 0.04 20.08
C ASP A 205 -13.21 0.55 18.64
N ILE A 206 -12.96 1.85 18.45
CA ILE A 206 -12.74 2.42 17.12
C ILE A 206 -11.47 1.86 16.48
N GLY A 207 -10.38 1.77 17.23
CA GLY A 207 -9.13 1.18 16.76
C GLY A 207 -9.31 -0.28 16.34
N LEU A 208 -10.01 -1.07 17.15
CA LEU A 208 -10.34 -2.46 16.86
C LEU A 208 -11.27 -2.58 15.63
N SER A 209 -12.27 -1.72 15.53
CA SER A 209 -13.18 -1.66 14.38
C SER A 209 -12.44 -1.31 13.09
N ALA A 210 -11.50 -0.38 13.11
CA ALA A 210 -10.68 -0.03 11.96
C ALA A 210 -9.83 -1.23 11.49
N LYS A 211 -9.19 -1.93 12.42
CA LYS A 211 -8.40 -3.14 12.16
C LYS A 211 -9.23 -4.25 11.53
N ASN A 212 -10.42 -4.51 12.06
CA ASN A 212 -11.27 -5.62 11.64
C ASN A 212 -12.09 -5.31 10.38
N LYS A 213 -12.13 -4.05 9.92
CA LYS A 213 -12.97 -3.63 8.79
C LYS A 213 -12.68 -4.38 7.50
N GLY A 214 -11.43 -4.76 7.27
CA GLY A 214 -11.06 -5.58 6.10
C GLY A 214 -11.75 -6.94 6.12
N PHE A 215 -11.72 -7.64 7.23
CA PHE A 215 -12.37 -8.95 7.39
C PHE A 215 -13.90 -8.86 7.27
N GLU A 216 -14.49 -7.80 7.84
CA GLU A 216 -15.93 -7.54 7.70
C GLU A 216 -16.33 -7.39 6.24
N ILE A 217 -15.59 -6.62 5.45
CA ILE A 217 -15.87 -6.44 4.02
C ILE A 217 -15.74 -7.77 3.26
N VAL A 218 -14.67 -8.52 3.51
CA VAL A 218 -14.45 -9.84 2.87
C VAL A 218 -15.58 -10.81 3.18
N LYS A 219 -16.12 -10.80 4.39
CA LYS A 219 -17.26 -11.63 4.78
C LYS A 219 -18.48 -11.44 3.88
N TYR A 220 -18.74 -10.20 3.43
CA TYR A 220 -19.93 -9.89 2.64
C TYR A 220 -19.65 -9.76 1.13
N LYS A 221 -18.46 -9.36 0.75
CA LYS A 221 -18.10 -9.04 -0.64
C LYS A 221 -17.04 -9.98 -1.23
N HIS A 222 -16.49 -10.88 -0.41
CA HIS A 222 -15.46 -11.88 -0.76
C HIS A 222 -14.08 -11.29 -1.08
N CYS A 223 -13.96 -9.98 -1.27
CA CYS A 223 -12.68 -9.28 -1.47
C CYS A 223 -12.77 -7.83 -1.01
N THR A 224 -11.62 -7.20 -0.76
CA THR A 224 -11.47 -5.75 -0.66
C THR A 224 -10.79 -5.26 -1.93
N GLU A 225 -11.32 -4.24 -2.60
CA GLU A 225 -10.73 -3.71 -3.84
C GLU A 225 -10.82 -2.19 -3.93
N TYR A 226 -11.97 -1.56 -3.65
CA TYR A 226 -12.15 -0.12 -3.86
C TYR A 226 -11.24 0.74 -2.99
N GLY A 227 -11.15 0.40 -1.69
CA GLY A 227 -10.32 1.15 -0.74
C GLY A 227 -8.84 1.03 -1.06
N ILE A 228 -8.36 -0.20 -1.30
CA ILE A 228 -6.94 -0.43 -1.61
C ILE A 228 -6.57 0.16 -2.98
N SER A 229 -7.44 0.10 -3.97
CA SER A 229 -7.20 0.72 -5.28
C SER A 229 -7.13 2.24 -5.19
N SER A 230 -7.95 2.85 -4.33
CA SER A 230 -7.87 4.28 -4.02
C SER A 230 -6.55 4.63 -3.33
N THR A 231 -6.10 3.80 -2.39
CA THR A 231 -4.80 3.95 -1.71
C THR A 231 -3.63 3.89 -2.69
N ILE A 232 -3.58 2.86 -3.53
CA ILE A 232 -2.53 2.70 -4.55
C ILE A 232 -2.50 3.91 -5.49
N THR A 233 -3.67 4.33 -5.95
CA THR A 233 -3.81 5.45 -6.88
C THR A 233 -3.39 6.78 -6.24
N GLU A 234 -3.71 7.00 -4.95
CA GLU A 234 -3.27 8.17 -4.18
C GLU A 234 -1.74 8.20 -4.05
N ILE A 235 -1.11 7.06 -3.74
CA ILE A 235 0.36 6.95 -3.67
C ILE A 235 0.98 7.31 -5.02
N CYS A 236 0.50 6.73 -6.12
CA CYS A 236 0.96 7.04 -7.47
C CYS A 236 0.82 8.54 -7.79
N GLN A 237 -0.33 9.15 -7.43
CA GLN A 237 -0.57 10.57 -7.62
C GLN A 237 0.46 11.42 -6.89
N HIS A 238 0.73 11.11 -5.61
CA HIS A 238 1.69 11.88 -4.81
C HIS A 238 3.13 11.76 -5.32
N ILE A 239 3.53 10.60 -5.83
CA ILE A 239 4.82 10.39 -6.50
C ILE A 239 4.88 11.24 -7.78
N PHE A 240 3.90 11.12 -8.67
CA PHE A 240 3.91 11.81 -9.96
C PHE A 240 3.77 13.33 -9.86
N THR A 241 3.10 13.83 -8.83
CA THR A 241 2.94 15.28 -8.60
C THR A 241 4.02 15.88 -7.70
N ASN A 242 4.97 15.06 -7.21
CA ASN A 242 6.01 15.51 -6.26
C ASN A 242 5.43 16.30 -5.07
N SER A 243 4.33 15.81 -4.50
CA SER A 243 3.48 16.58 -3.58
C SER A 243 4.04 16.74 -2.17
N HIS A 244 5.06 15.98 -1.80
CA HIS A 244 5.64 15.91 -0.47
C HIS A 244 4.60 15.54 0.63
N ARG A 245 3.60 14.76 0.27
CA ARG A 245 2.56 14.30 1.21
C ARG A 245 3.12 13.22 2.15
N ALA A 246 2.73 13.31 3.42
CA ALA A 246 3.02 12.27 4.41
C ALA A 246 1.88 11.24 4.46
N LEU A 247 2.21 9.95 4.31
CA LEU A 247 1.30 8.80 4.37
C LEU A 247 1.92 7.72 5.28
N ALA A 248 1.08 6.89 5.90
CA ALA A 248 1.54 5.74 6.70
C ALA A 248 1.76 4.52 5.78
N LEU A 249 2.99 4.32 5.34
CA LEU A 249 3.39 3.34 4.32
C LEU A 249 4.31 2.28 4.90
N SER A 250 4.36 1.11 4.29
CA SER A 250 5.36 0.10 4.60
C SER A 250 6.71 0.53 4.03
N CYS A 251 7.61 0.91 4.92
CA CYS A 251 8.93 1.45 4.63
C CYS A 251 10.02 0.53 5.12
N ILE A 252 11.09 0.38 4.36
CA ILE A 252 12.30 -0.32 4.81
C ILE A 252 13.03 0.58 5.80
N LEU A 253 13.08 0.17 7.07
CA LEU A 253 13.82 0.91 8.10
C LEU A 253 15.32 0.66 7.98
N ASN A 254 16.11 1.73 8.13
CA ASN A 254 17.57 1.72 8.11
C ASN A 254 18.19 2.46 9.30
N GLY A 255 17.54 2.43 10.43
CA GLY A 255 17.96 3.07 11.69
C GLY A 255 16.81 3.78 12.39
N GLU A 256 15.78 4.14 11.66
CA GLU A 256 14.60 4.80 12.20
C GLU A 256 13.94 3.93 13.26
N TYR A 257 13.41 4.57 14.30
CA TYR A 257 12.85 3.91 15.49
C TYR A 257 13.81 2.89 16.16
N GLY A 258 15.13 2.95 15.86
CA GLY A 258 16.13 2.00 16.34
C GLY A 258 16.16 0.65 15.63
N TYR A 259 15.43 0.49 14.52
CA TYR A 259 15.35 -0.77 13.76
C TYR A 259 16.01 -0.68 12.39
N LYS A 260 16.49 -1.83 11.90
CA LYS A 260 17.07 -1.98 10.56
C LYS A 260 16.59 -3.28 9.92
N ASN A 261 16.63 -3.31 8.58
CA ASN A 261 16.34 -4.52 7.80
C ASN A 261 14.94 -5.11 8.10
N VAL A 262 13.95 -4.26 8.15
CA VAL A 262 12.53 -4.62 8.29
C VAL A 262 11.69 -3.61 7.51
N ALA A 263 10.68 -4.08 6.82
CA ALA A 263 9.65 -3.21 6.26
C ALA A 263 8.47 -3.17 7.23
N ILE A 264 7.94 -1.99 7.51
CA ILE A 264 6.83 -1.83 8.46
C ILE A 264 6.10 -0.51 8.22
N GLY A 265 4.83 -0.45 8.55
CA GLY A 265 3.98 0.73 8.40
C GLY A 265 4.39 1.87 9.33
N VAL A 266 4.87 2.97 8.76
CA VAL A 266 5.28 4.19 9.47
C VAL A 266 4.95 5.43 8.64
N PRO A 267 4.77 6.61 9.25
CA PRO A 267 4.61 7.86 8.51
C PRO A 267 5.85 8.18 7.68
N ALA A 268 5.64 8.41 6.38
CA ALA A 268 6.72 8.75 5.44
C ALA A 268 6.27 9.82 4.45
N ILE A 269 7.16 10.72 4.13
CA ILE A 269 6.97 11.75 3.10
C ILE A 269 7.34 11.17 1.74
N LEU A 270 6.43 11.29 0.77
CA LEU A 270 6.65 10.91 -0.62
C LEU A 270 7.15 12.09 -1.45
N ASP A 271 8.04 11.79 -2.39
CA ASP A 271 8.39 12.68 -3.51
C ASP A 271 8.42 11.91 -4.84
N GLN A 272 8.87 12.54 -5.91
CA GLN A 272 8.96 11.91 -7.24
C GLN A 272 9.93 10.73 -7.33
N HIS A 273 10.78 10.53 -6.32
CA HIS A 273 11.76 9.44 -6.25
C HIS A 273 11.34 8.31 -5.30
N GLY A 274 10.16 8.43 -4.68
CA GLY A 274 9.62 7.48 -3.71
C GLY A 274 9.56 8.05 -2.28
N ILE A 275 10.10 7.35 -1.29
CA ILE A 275 10.13 7.81 0.10
C ILE A 275 11.26 8.82 0.27
N LYS A 276 10.90 10.08 0.45
CA LYS A 276 11.85 11.15 0.73
C LYS A 276 12.42 11.08 2.15
N LYS A 277 11.56 10.79 3.14
CA LYS A 277 11.93 10.76 4.55
C LYS A 277 10.89 9.99 5.36
N ILE A 278 11.33 9.15 6.27
CA ILE A 278 10.49 8.58 7.33
C ILE A 278 10.38 9.61 8.47
N ILE A 279 9.18 9.77 9.00
CA ILE A 279 8.91 10.64 10.16
C ILE A 279 8.87 9.76 11.39
N GLU A 280 9.81 9.96 12.31
CA GLU A 280 9.81 9.28 13.59
C GLU A 280 8.89 10.01 14.56
N LEU A 281 7.84 9.31 15.02
CA LEU A 281 6.93 9.81 16.05
C LEU A 281 7.53 9.48 17.42
N ASP A 282 7.40 10.40 18.38
CA ASP A 282 7.75 10.12 19.76
C ASP A 282 6.61 9.34 20.44
N PHE A 283 6.69 8.03 20.32
CA PHE A 283 5.71 7.11 20.87
C PHE A 283 5.69 7.14 22.39
N SER A 284 4.50 7.04 22.98
CA SER A 284 4.34 6.70 24.39
C SER A 284 4.95 5.34 24.70
N ASP A 285 5.21 5.02 25.96
CA ASP A 285 5.83 3.74 26.35
C ASP A 285 4.99 2.53 25.92
N ASN A 286 3.67 2.63 25.98
CA ASN A 286 2.77 1.58 25.47
C ASN A 286 2.88 1.43 23.94
N GLU A 287 2.89 2.51 23.20
CA GLU A 287 3.04 2.51 21.74
C GLU A 287 4.41 1.97 21.31
N LYS A 288 5.48 2.27 22.06
CA LYS A 288 6.81 1.66 21.84
C LYS A 288 6.78 0.15 21.98
N GLN A 289 6.08 -0.37 23.01
CA GLN A 289 5.92 -1.82 23.19
C GLN A 289 5.10 -2.47 22.06
N GLN A 290 4.02 -1.84 21.64
CA GLN A 290 3.20 -2.31 20.52
C GLN A 290 4.00 -2.31 19.22
N PHE A 291 4.79 -1.25 18.96
CA PHE A 291 5.65 -1.17 17.79
C PHE A 291 6.73 -2.26 17.79
N ALA A 292 7.39 -2.49 18.93
CA ALA A 292 8.38 -3.56 19.07
C ALA A 292 7.77 -4.95 18.82
N THR A 293 6.56 -5.20 19.30
CA THR A 293 5.81 -6.43 19.03
C THR A 293 5.54 -6.59 17.53
N SER A 294 5.07 -5.54 16.89
CA SER A 294 4.76 -5.52 15.46
C SER A 294 6.03 -5.79 14.61
N VAL A 295 7.14 -5.14 14.93
CA VAL A 295 8.44 -5.39 14.28
C VAL A 295 8.87 -6.86 14.42
N ASN A 296 8.70 -7.46 15.59
CA ASN A 296 9.09 -8.86 15.82
C ASN A 296 8.25 -9.84 15.00
N ILE A 297 6.96 -9.57 14.85
CA ILE A 297 6.06 -10.37 13.99
C ILE A 297 6.52 -10.31 12.54
N VAL A 298 6.75 -9.10 12.00
CA VAL A 298 7.22 -8.95 10.61
C VAL A 298 8.59 -9.62 10.41
N LYS A 299 9.51 -9.49 11.36
CA LYS A 299 10.80 -10.22 11.32
C LYS A 299 10.63 -11.74 11.34
N GLY A 300 9.58 -12.23 12.00
CA GLY A 300 9.19 -13.65 11.94
C GLY A 300 8.86 -14.06 10.50
N TYR A 301 7.98 -13.33 9.83
CA TYR A 301 7.63 -13.62 8.43
C TYR A 301 8.83 -13.51 7.48
N ILE A 302 9.69 -12.51 7.66
CA ILE A 302 10.89 -12.32 6.84
C ILE A 302 11.82 -13.54 6.91
N ARG A 303 11.97 -14.18 8.07
CA ARG A 303 12.82 -15.39 8.22
C ARG A 303 12.33 -16.58 7.40
N HIS A 304 11.06 -16.64 7.07
CA HIS A 304 10.47 -17.72 6.26
C HIS A 304 10.66 -17.52 4.76
N ILE A 305 11.10 -16.35 4.32
CA ILE A 305 11.27 -15.99 2.90
C ILE A 305 12.69 -15.53 2.52
N SER A 306 13.60 -15.58 3.50
CA SER A 306 15.01 -15.18 3.33
C SER A 306 15.89 -16.38 2.95
#